data_4afe31857642a58530bcb888afa869be
#
_entry.id   4afe31857642a58530bcb888afa869be
#
_cell.length_a   1.000
_cell.length_b   1.000
_cell.length_c   1.000
_cell.angle_alpha   90.00
_cell.angle_beta   90.00
_cell.angle_gamma   90.00
#
_symmetry.space_group_name_H-M   'P 1'
#
loop_
_entity.id
_entity.type
_entity.pdbx_description
1 polymer ?
#
loop_
_entity_poly.entity_id
_entity_poly.type
_entity_poly.pdbx_seq_one_letter_code
_entity_poly.pdbx_strand_id
1 'polypeptide(L)'
;IILYGRLYTKYETVIENVDTFVDEKEKSVISAGNEIIVPASGETSEDISRASVVAKPGIILGGDLNIVKPNTEIDASFLALTISNGRQQKELSKKAQGKSVVHLHNSDLKEVNLVFPHKEEQTKIGHFFRQLDDTIALHQDAIHKLQLLKQSLLQKIFVN
;
A
#
# COMPACT_ATOMS: atom_id res chain seq x y z
N ILE A 1 0.58 13.35 -4.93
CA ILE A 1 -0.63 12.92 -4.20
C ILE A 1 -0.80 11.41 -4.26
N ILE A 2 -1.32 10.83 -3.19
CA ILE A 2 -1.79 9.45 -3.17
C ILE A 2 -3.32 9.46 -3.11
N LEU A 3 -3.95 8.80 -4.07
CA LEU A 3 -5.38 8.54 -4.10
C LEU A 3 -5.66 7.10 -3.68
N TYR A 4 -6.82 6.83 -3.10
CA TYR A 4 -7.21 5.48 -2.63
C TYR A 4 -7.10 4.41 -3.73
N GLY A 5 -7.41 4.77 -4.99
CA GLY A 5 -7.33 3.87 -6.14
C GLY A 5 -5.93 3.31 -6.41
N ARG A 6 -4.85 4.01 -5.98
CA ARG A 6 -3.48 3.49 -6.09
C ARG A 6 -3.30 2.17 -5.34
N LEU A 7 -3.95 2.01 -4.19
CA LEU A 7 -3.85 0.79 -3.39
C LEU A 7 -4.47 -0.42 -4.08
N TYR A 8 -5.25 -0.21 -5.15
CA TYR A 8 -5.82 -1.28 -5.99
C TYR A 8 -5.01 -1.51 -7.26
N THR A 9 -4.63 -0.41 -7.94
CA THR A 9 -4.02 -0.49 -9.27
C THR A 9 -2.51 -0.70 -9.24
N LYS A 10 -1.85 -0.22 -8.18
CA LYS A 10 -0.40 -0.29 -7.99
C LYS A 10 -0.09 -0.46 -6.51
N TYR A 11 -0.46 -1.62 -5.97
CA TYR A 11 -0.23 -1.90 -4.55
C TYR A 11 1.25 -2.02 -4.25
N GLU A 12 1.68 -1.30 -3.21
CA GLU A 12 3.00 -1.36 -2.61
C GLU A 12 2.83 -1.34 -1.10
N THR A 13 3.49 -2.23 -0.38
CA THR A 13 3.47 -2.24 1.10
C THR A 13 4.04 -0.93 1.65
N VAL A 14 5.07 -0.37 1.00
CA VAL A 14 5.69 0.90 1.34
C VAL A 14 5.76 1.78 0.10
N ILE A 15 5.05 2.91 0.11
CA ILE A 15 5.04 3.88 -0.98
C ILE A 15 6.15 4.90 -0.74
N GLU A 16 7.19 4.84 -1.55
CA GLU A 16 8.32 5.78 -1.49
C GLU A 16 8.20 6.94 -2.48
N ASN A 17 7.55 6.72 -3.61
CA ASN A 17 7.44 7.69 -4.68
C ASN A 17 6.01 7.79 -5.21
N VAL A 18 5.63 8.97 -5.66
CA VAL A 18 4.35 9.23 -6.31
C VAL A 18 4.58 9.66 -7.75
N ASP A 19 3.64 9.33 -8.61
CA ASP A 19 3.62 9.64 -10.05
C ASP A 19 2.44 10.55 -10.44
N THR A 20 1.64 10.95 -9.45
CA THR A 20 0.50 11.85 -9.63
C THR A 20 0.72 13.11 -8.79
N PHE A 21 0.53 14.27 -9.41
CA PHE A 21 0.79 15.57 -8.79
C PHE A 21 -0.45 16.47 -8.90
N VAL A 22 -0.66 17.28 -7.88
CA VAL A 22 -1.73 18.30 -7.80
C VAL A 22 -1.22 19.52 -7.05
N ASP A 23 -1.86 20.64 -7.23
CA ASP A 23 -1.59 21.84 -6.42
C ASP A 23 -2.09 21.62 -4.98
N GLU A 24 -1.26 21.98 -4.02
CA GLU A 24 -1.64 21.98 -2.61
C GLU A 24 -2.74 23.03 -2.35
N LYS A 25 -3.75 22.63 -1.59
CA LYS A 25 -4.83 23.50 -1.14
C LYS A 25 -4.75 23.69 0.37
N GLU A 26 -5.39 24.74 0.88
CA GLU A 26 -5.40 25.09 2.31
C GLU A 26 -5.79 23.93 3.25
N LYS A 27 -6.66 23.01 2.78
CA LYS A 27 -7.13 21.85 3.56
C LYS A 27 -6.48 20.54 3.14
N SER A 28 -5.39 20.58 2.38
CA SER A 28 -4.68 19.36 1.99
C SER A 28 -4.09 18.67 3.22
N VAL A 29 -4.29 17.38 3.32
CA VAL A 29 -3.62 16.55 4.33
C VAL A 29 -2.27 16.14 3.79
N ILE A 30 -1.21 16.54 4.46
CA ILE A 30 0.17 16.28 4.06
C ILE A 30 0.76 15.20 4.95
N SER A 31 1.40 14.20 4.35
CA SER A 31 2.14 13.17 5.07
C SER A 31 3.31 13.77 5.85
N ALA A 32 3.48 13.34 7.09
CA ALA A 32 4.69 13.58 7.88
C ALA A 32 5.76 12.50 7.66
N GLY A 33 5.40 11.42 6.95
CA GLY A 33 6.19 10.21 6.80
C GLY A 33 5.85 9.15 7.85
N ASN A 34 5.85 7.90 7.44
CA ASN A 34 5.55 6.75 8.30
C ASN A 34 4.07 6.57 8.72
N GLU A 35 3.14 7.31 8.09
CA GLU A 35 1.72 7.03 8.23
C GLU A 35 1.34 5.77 7.43
N ILE A 36 0.32 5.08 7.93
CA ILE A 36 -0.33 3.98 7.21
C ILE A 36 -1.64 4.51 6.64
N ILE A 37 -1.87 4.25 5.39
CA ILE A 37 -3.10 4.59 4.68
C ILE A 37 -3.88 3.32 4.35
N VAL A 38 -5.19 3.37 4.55
CA VAL A 38 -6.15 2.31 4.24
C VAL A 38 -7.29 2.94 3.44
N PRO A 39 -7.74 2.37 2.32
CA PRO A 39 -8.88 2.90 1.60
C PRO A 39 -10.12 3.03 2.49
N ALA A 40 -10.87 4.12 2.32
CA ALA A 40 -12.17 4.29 2.96
C ALA A 40 -13.32 3.84 2.06
N SER A 41 -13.08 3.67 0.75
CA SER A 41 -14.04 3.19 -0.25
C SER A 41 -13.39 2.16 -1.15
N GLY A 42 -14.15 1.16 -1.61
CA GLY A 42 -13.67 0.10 -2.49
C GLY A 42 -14.80 -0.65 -3.19
N GLU A 43 -14.43 -1.48 -4.18
CA GLU A 43 -15.39 -2.33 -4.89
C GLU A 43 -15.70 -3.62 -4.12
N THR A 44 -14.73 -4.17 -3.43
CA THR A 44 -14.89 -5.39 -2.63
C THR A 44 -14.43 -5.20 -1.19
N SER A 45 -14.96 -6.00 -0.29
CA SER A 45 -14.58 -6.00 1.12
C SER A 45 -13.13 -6.47 1.35
N GLU A 46 -12.62 -7.31 0.47
CA GLU A 46 -11.25 -7.79 0.49
C GLU A 46 -10.28 -6.70 0.03
N ASP A 47 -10.62 -5.98 -1.04
CA ASP A 47 -9.76 -4.92 -1.58
C ASP A 47 -9.63 -3.73 -0.64
N ILE A 48 -10.72 -3.34 0.02
CA ILE A 48 -10.71 -2.21 0.96
C ILE A 48 -9.85 -2.48 2.20
N SER A 49 -9.59 -3.75 2.53
CA SER A 49 -8.76 -4.19 3.66
C SER A 49 -7.29 -4.30 3.27
N ARG A 50 -6.78 -3.28 2.57
CA ARG A 50 -5.37 -3.13 2.19
C ARG A 50 -4.77 -1.91 2.85
N ALA A 51 -3.50 -1.99 3.21
CA ALA A 51 -2.78 -0.89 3.85
C ALA A 51 -1.41 -0.69 3.21
N SER A 52 -0.99 0.55 3.13
CA SER A 52 0.35 0.92 2.69
C SER A 52 0.96 1.96 3.63
N VAL A 53 2.26 1.88 3.83
CA VAL A 53 3.04 2.91 4.53
C VAL A 53 3.39 4.03 3.55
N VAL A 54 3.20 5.27 3.95
CA VAL A 54 3.72 6.44 3.23
C VAL A 54 5.10 6.76 3.80
N ALA A 55 6.17 6.43 3.07
CA ALA A 55 7.53 6.48 3.59
C ALA A 55 8.07 7.91 3.76
N LYS A 56 7.62 8.84 2.94
CA LYS A 56 8.19 10.19 2.86
C LYS A 56 7.22 11.26 3.33
N PRO A 57 7.71 12.32 3.97
CA PRO A 57 6.91 13.52 4.24
C PRO A 57 6.65 14.31 2.94
N GLY A 58 5.69 15.24 3.01
CA GLY A 58 5.39 16.17 1.90
C GLY A 58 4.49 15.60 0.81
N ILE A 59 3.94 14.40 0.99
CA ILE A 59 3.01 13.80 0.03
C ILE A 59 1.58 14.15 0.43
N ILE A 60 0.79 14.68 -0.50
CA ILE A 60 -0.64 14.94 -0.29
C ILE A 60 -1.37 13.60 -0.22
N LEU A 61 -2.13 13.41 0.85
CA LEU A 61 -3.02 12.26 1.03
C LEU A 61 -4.42 12.66 0.57
N GLY A 62 -4.92 12.01 -0.46
CA GLY A 62 -6.22 12.29 -1.06
C GLY A 62 -7.40 11.93 -0.14
N GLY A 63 -8.59 12.32 -0.56
CA GLY A 63 -9.83 11.87 0.07
C GLY A 63 -10.00 10.37 -0.01
N ASP A 64 -10.97 9.82 0.72
CA ASP A 64 -11.26 8.39 0.81
C ASP A 64 -10.10 7.51 1.28
N LEU A 65 -9.25 8.08 2.14
CA LEU A 65 -8.20 7.37 2.86
C LEU A 65 -8.42 7.48 4.37
N ASN A 66 -8.41 6.36 5.05
CA ASN A 66 -8.20 6.29 6.49
C ASN A 66 -6.69 6.43 6.75
N ILE A 67 -6.30 7.32 7.66
CA ILE A 67 -4.90 7.57 7.98
C ILE A 67 -4.65 7.08 9.41
N VAL A 68 -3.72 6.15 9.55
CA VAL A 68 -3.32 5.58 10.84
C VAL A 68 -1.89 6.02 11.14
N LYS A 69 -1.70 6.63 12.30
CA LYS A 69 -0.37 7.00 12.83
C LYS A 69 0.03 5.96 13.87
N PRO A 70 0.98 5.06 13.57
CA PRO A 70 1.44 4.09 14.55
C PRO A 70 2.16 4.81 15.70
N ASN A 71 2.02 4.28 16.89
CA ASN A 71 2.81 4.72 18.03
C ASN A 71 4.23 4.11 17.98
N THR A 72 5.08 4.46 18.93
CA THR A 72 6.48 4.02 18.99
C THR A 72 6.66 2.51 19.16
N GLU A 73 5.65 1.81 19.67
CA GLU A 73 5.68 0.36 19.90
C GLU A 73 5.37 -0.47 18.65
N ILE A 74 4.84 0.17 17.61
CA ILE A 74 4.40 -0.50 16.40
C ILE A 74 5.30 -0.10 15.22
N ASP A 75 5.78 -1.10 14.48
CA ASP A 75 6.45 -0.89 13.20
C ASP A 75 5.40 -0.67 12.10
N ALA A 76 5.56 0.39 11.31
CA ALA A 76 4.57 0.76 10.30
C ALA A 76 4.44 -0.30 9.19
N SER A 77 5.56 -0.86 8.73
CA SER A 77 5.55 -1.90 7.69
C SER A 77 4.89 -3.18 8.19
N PHE A 78 5.21 -3.59 9.43
CA PHE A 78 4.55 -4.71 10.09
C PHE A 78 3.03 -4.49 10.20
N LEU A 79 2.61 -3.30 10.62
CA LEU A 79 1.18 -2.98 10.77
C LEU A 79 0.47 -2.96 9.42
N ALA A 80 1.05 -2.39 8.38
CA ALA A 80 0.49 -2.41 7.02
C ALA A 80 0.33 -3.85 6.50
N LEU A 81 1.35 -4.70 6.68
CA LEU A 81 1.28 -6.13 6.34
C LEU A 81 0.19 -6.85 7.13
N THR A 82 0.06 -6.56 8.42
CA THR A 82 -0.95 -7.18 9.30
C THR A 82 -2.37 -6.78 8.91
N ILE A 83 -2.61 -5.51 8.57
CA ILE A 83 -3.92 -5.03 8.10
C ILE A 83 -4.27 -5.68 6.76
N SER A 84 -3.30 -5.83 5.86
CA SER A 84 -3.50 -6.33 4.50
C SER A 84 -3.59 -7.85 4.41
N ASN A 85 -3.34 -8.58 5.48
CA ASN A 85 -3.21 -10.04 5.42
C ASN A 85 -3.80 -10.74 6.64
N GLY A 86 -4.07 -12.02 6.47
CA GLY A 86 -4.39 -12.94 7.55
C GLY A 86 -5.74 -12.67 8.24
N ARG A 87 -5.72 -12.77 9.56
CA ARG A 87 -6.93 -12.65 10.39
C ARG A 87 -7.47 -11.22 10.43
N GLN A 88 -6.59 -10.24 10.54
CA GLN A 88 -6.96 -8.83 10.65
C GLN A 88 -7.63 -8.33 9.39
N GLN A 89 -7.11 -8.70 8.21
CA GLN A 89 -7.76 -8.44 6.94
C GLN A 89 -9.19 -8.99 6.91
N LYS A 90 -9.37 -10.26 7.32
CA LYS A 90 -10.69 -10.89 7.36
C LYS A 90 -11.65 -10.22 8.34
N GLU A 91 -11.16 -9.72 9.47
CA GLU A 91 -11.97 -8.97 10.43
C GLU A 91 -12.41 -7.61 9.86
N LEU A 92 -11.51 -6.89 9.19
CA LEU A 92 -11.82 -5.63 8.52
C LEU A 92 -12.79 -5.83 7.35
N SER A 93 -12.57 -6.84 6.52
CA SER A 93 -13.47 -7.17 5.41
C SER A 93 -14.91 -7.42 5.87
N LYS A 94 -15.10 -8.02 7.07
CA LYS A 94 -16.43 -8.21 7.64
C LYS A 94 -17.09 -6.92 8.14
N LYS A 95 -16.29 -5.90 8.47
CA LYS A 95 -16.77 -4.59 8.92
C LYS A 95 -17.10 -3.66 7.75
N ALA A 96 -16.55 -3.92 6.58
CA ALA A 96 -16.84 -3.16 5.37
C ALA A 96 -18.33 -3.26 5.00
N GLN A 97 -18.98 -2.11 4.83
CA GLN A 97 -20.43 -2.00 4.60
C GLN A 97 -20.71 -1.38 3.24
N GLY A 98 -21.65 -1.96 2.52
CA GLY A 98 -22.11 -1.45 1.22
C GLY A 98 -22.51 -2.59 0.28
N LYS A 99 -23.24 -2.26 -0.80
CA LYS A 99 -23.66 -3.24 -1.82
C LYS A 99 -22.85 -3.14 -3.11
N SER A 100 -22.74 -1.95 -3.67
CA SER A 100 -21.99 -1.69 -4.92
C SER A 100 -20.65 -1.01 -4.66
N VAL A 101 -20.58 -0.21 -3.62
CA VAL A 101 -19.36 0.37 -3.06
C VAL A 101 -19.36 0.04 -1.60
N VAL A 102 -18.29 -0.53 -1.11
CA VAL A 102 -18.08 -0.80 0.31
C VAL A 102 -17.31 0.33 0.95
N HIS A 103 -17.61 0.59 2.21
CA HIS A 103 -16.96 1.63 3.01
C HIS A 103 -16.35 1.04 4.27
N LEU A 104 -15.20 1.56 4.64
CA LEU A 104 -14.49 1.24 5.87
C LEU A 104 -14.12 2.56 6.56
N HIS A 105 -14.54 2.73 7.80
CA HIS A 105 -14.31 3.95 8.55
C HIS A 105 -13.18 3.79 9.56
N ASN A 106 -12.62 4.92 10.00
CA ASN A 106 -11.63 4.93 11.08
C ASN A 106 -12.13 4.28 12.39
N SER A 107 -13.45 4.33 12.65
CA SER A 107 -14.07 3.62 13.77
C SER A 107 -13.90 2.11 13.68
N ASP A 108 -14.04 1.55 12.47
CA ASP A 108 -13.93 0.12 12.21
C ASP A 108 -12.49 -0.37 12.42
N LEU A 109 -11.52 0.43 11.98
CA LEU A 109 -10.10 0.16 12.21
C LEU A 109 -9.74 0.13 13.70
N LYS A 110 -10.33 1.01 14.51
CA LYS A 110 -10.10 1.07 15.97
C LYS A 110 -10.63 -0.14 16.73
N GLU A 111 -11.60 -0.85 16.17
CA GLU A 111 -12.21 -2.03 16.79
C GLU A 111 -11.47 -3.33 16.49
N VAL A 112 -10.46 -3.31 15.60
CA VAL A 112 -9.69 -4.52 15.28
C VAL A 112 -8.68 -4.80 16.37
N ASN A 113 -8.77 -6.00 16.92
CA ASN A 113 -7.79 -6.47 17.90
C ASN A 113 -6.48 -6.82 17.21
N LEU A 114 -5.43 -6.09 17.56
CA LEU A 114 -4.09 -6.31 17.07
C LEU A 114 -3.26 -7.03 18.15
N VAL A 115 -2.88 -8.27 17.84
CA VAL A 115 -1.88 -9.01 18.62
C VAL A 115 -0.56 -8.92 17.87
N PHE A 116 0.48 -8.43 18.53
CA PHE A 116 1.77 -8.18 17.89
C PHE A 116 2.92 -8.63 18.80
N PRO A 117 4.02 -9.08 18.21
CA PRO A 117 5.23 -9.46 18.94
C PRO A 117 5.99 -8.21 19.40
N HIS A 118 7.12 -8.41 20.06
CA HIS A 118 8.01 -7.30 20.41
C HIS A 118 8.47 -6.52 19.16
N LYS A 119 8.73 -5.22 19.33
CA LYS A 119 9.10 -4.28 18.27
C LYS A 119 10.22 -4.79 17.37
N GLU A 120 11.23 -5.40 17.95
CA GLU A 120 12.37 -5.96 17.20
C GLU A 120 11.95 -7.06 16.21
N GLU A 121 11.01 -7.90 16.60
CA GLU A 121 10.47 -8.94 15.72
C GLU A 121 9.59 -8.35 14.63
N GLN A 122 8.74 -7.36 14.96
CA GLN A 122 7.95 -6.61 13.98
C GLN A 122 8.85 -6.02 12.89
N THR A 123 9.94 -5.36 13.30
CA THR A 123 10.90 -4.75 12.38
C THR A 123 11.58 -5.79 11.49
N LYS A 124 11.97 -6.95 12.04
CA LYS A 124 12.52 -8.06 11.24
C LYS A 124 11.53 -8.58 10.20
N ILE A 125 10.27 -8.72 10.58
CA ILE A 125 9.19 -9.14 9.67
C ILE A 125 9.02 -8.10 8.56
N GLY A 126 8.89 -6.82 8.89
CA GLY A 126 8.77 -5.74 7.92
C GLY A 126 9.95 -5.69 6.94
N HIS A 127 11.17 -5.81 7.44
CA HIS A 127 12.38 -5.88 6.62
C HIS A 127 12.41 -7.08 5.68
N PHE A 128 12.05 -8.25 6.17
CA PHE A 128 12.02 -9.47 5.36
C PHE A 128 11.08 -9.33 4.16
N PHE A 129 9.86 -8.86 4.36
CA PHE A 129 8.92 -8.66 3.25
C PHE A 129 9.36 -7.55 2.31
N ARG A 130 9.96 -6.47 2.82
CA ARG A 130 10.55 -5.43 1.96
C ARG A 130 11.65 -5.98 1.06
N GLN A 131 12.55 -6.81 1.57
CA GLN A 131 13.59 -7.46 0.76
C GLN A 131 13.00 -8.38 -0.31
N LEU A 132 11.88 -9.07 -0.02
CA LEU A 132 11.17 -9.85 -1.03
C LEU A 132 10.58 -8.96 -2.12
N ASP A 133 9.94 -7.85 -1.76
CA ASP A 133 9.37 -6.89 -2.72
C ASP A 133 10.47 -6.29 -3.62
N ASP A 134 11.61 -5.88 -3.05
CA ASP A 134 12.76 -5.38 -3.79
C ASP A 134 13.33 -6.43 -4.76
N THR A 135 13.40 -7.69 -4.34
CA THR A 135 13.86 -8.80 -5.16
C THR A 135 12.90 -9.06 -6.32
N ILE A 136 11.59 -9.05 -6.06
CA ILE A 136 10.56 -9.20 -7.09
C ILE A 136 10.66 -8.07 -8.11
N ALA A 137 10.79 -6.82 -7.66
CA ALA A 137 10.92 -5.66 -8.54
C ALA A 137 12.17 -5.76 -9.43
N LEU A 138 13.30 -6.19 -8.89
CA LEU A 138 14.53 -6.40 -9.63
C LEU A 138 14.36 -7.46 -10.73
N HIS A 139 13.72 -8.58 -10.43
CA HIS A 139 13.46 -9.63 -11.42
C HIS A 139 12.47 -9.20 -12.49
N GLN A 140 11.44 -8.43 -12.13
CA GLN A 140 10.48 -7.87 -13.09
C GLN A 140 11.17 -6.91 -14.08
N ASP A 141 12.08 -6.04 -13.59
CA ASP A 141 12.88 -5.16 -14.45
C ASP A 141 13.78 -5.95 -15.39
N ALA A 142 14.46 -6.99 -14.90
CA ALA A 142 15.28 -7.87 -15.72
C ALA A 142 14.47 -8.57 -16.82
N ILE A 143 13.28 -9.10 -16.48
CA ILE A 143 12.37 -9.72 -17.46
C ILE A 143 11.93 -8.70 -18.49
N HIS A 144 11.57 -7.50 -18.09
CA HIS A 144 11.17 -6.44 -19.03
C HIS A 144 12.29 -6.09 -20.01
N LYS A 145 13.54 -5.92 -19.53
CA LYS A 145 14.70 -5.67 -20.38
C LYS A 145 14.97 -6.80 -21.39
N LEU A 146 14.82 -8.06 -20.97
CA LEU A 146 14.96 -9.21 -21.85
C LEU A 146 13.86 -9.25 -22.91
N GLN A 147 12.63 -8.90 -22.56
CA GLN A 147 11.51 -8.81 -23.51
C GLN A 147 11.79 -7.72 -24.58
N LEU A 148 12.26 -6.55 -24.19
CA LEU A 148 12.63 -5.48 -25.11
C LEU A 148 13.78 -5.90 -26.03
N LEU A 149 14.82 -6.57 -25.50
CA LEU A 149 15.91 -7.10 -26.29
C LEU A 149 15.43 -8.14 -27.32
N LYS A 150 14.59 -9.09 -26.88
CA LYS A 150 13.98 -10.07 -27.78
C LYS A 150 13.20 -9.39 -28.91
N GLN A 151 12.38 -8.40 -28.60
CA GLN A 151 11.60 -7.65 -29.59
C GLN A 151 12.51 -6.92 -30.58
N SER A 152 13.55 -6.25 -30.11
CA SER A 152 14.53 -5.58 -30.97
C SER A 152 15.27 -6.53 -31.90
N LEU A 153 15.68 -7.71 -31.42
CA LEU A 153 16.34 -8.73 -32.22
C LEU A 153 15.40 -9.30 -33.31
N LEU A 154 14.15 -9.60 -32.94
CA LEU A 154 13.15 -10.08 -33.90
C LEU A 154 12.89 -9.05 -35.01
N GLN A 155 12.78 -7.76 -34.66
CA GLN A 155 12.64 -6.70 -35.65
C GLN A 155 13.87 -6.63 -36.59
N LYS A 156 15.09 -6.73 -36.06
CA LYS A 156 16.30 -6.70 -36.87
C LYS A 156 16.45 -7.90 -37.81
N ILE A 157 15.94 -9.07 -37.41
CA ILE A 157 16.09 -10.31 -38.18
C ILE A 157 15.00 -10.44 -39.26
N PHE A 158 13.78 -10.01 -38.97
CA PHE A 158 12.62 -10.27 -39.81
C PHE A 158 12.02 -9.04 -40.50
N VAL A 159 12.52 -7.85 -40.24
CA VAL A 159 12.13 -6.64 -40.99
C VAL A 159 13.25 -6.32 -41.98
N ASN A 160 13.06 -6.82 -43.19
CA ASN A 160 13.73 -6.33 -44.42
C ASN A 160 12.75 -5.47 -45.19
#